data_f795796c98f96b5ba3fa07a48d8ee6b6
#
_entry.id   f795796c98f96b5ba3fa07a48d8ee6b6
#
_cell.length_a   1.000
_cell.length_b   1.000
_cell.length_c   1.000
_cell.angle_alpha   90.00
_cell.angle_beta   90.00
_cell.angle_gamma   90.00
#
_symmetry.space_group_name_H-M   'P 1'
#
loop_
_entity.id
_entity.type
_entity.pdbx_description
1 polymer ?
#
loop_
_entity_poly.entity_id
_entity_poly.type
_entity_poly.pdbx_seq_one_letter_code
_entity_poly.pdbx_strand_id
1 'polypeptide(L)'
;DNHVVGLPIVSADNQSVTLKFDAPIPNWDLYGPGVFPVHTLVALANGKTSLLSAADAKAAKAAFTKAVKSYDGATLKKYAKVWNDAYNITKIDSSTNPNLLVGNGGFLVTGAVDNQSVTLKPNPKYNSGPKLSGGIDTVVFRFISDGTAATQALSNGEIDLYQGQATADAVAQLKAMKGVSLANGTSACYEHIDLRTAAVQGSKDVYTGVFAASSAAGADLRKAFLLAYPREEIVAKIVKPVNSSAVVPNSTFVMPGQSNYDYISKNNGSSFFSQGTQEQRTAKALSIVKKYYPNASSSNPVVPVKLELPSPNVRRAAEAALVVPALAK
;
A
#
# COMPACT_ATOMS: atom_id res chain seq x y z
N ASP A 1 6.13 18.20 -2.72
CA ASP A 1 5.23 18.41 -3.86
C ASP A 1 5.64 19.67 -4.59
N ASN A 2 5.75 19.57 -5.91
CA ASN A 2 6.29 20.67 -6.74
C ASN A 2 5.31 21.85 -6.91
N HIS A 3 4.07 21.72 -6.42
CA HIS A 3 3.01 22.71 -6.59
C HIS A 3 2.72 23.54 -5.34
N VAL A 4 3.30 23.20 -4.18
CA VAL A 4 3.14 24.02 -2.97
C VAL A 4 4.07 25.23 -3.02
N VAL A 5 3.49 26.43 -2.91
CA VAL A 5 4.23 27.71 -2.95
C VAL A 5 4.51 28.22 -1.55
N GLY A 6 5.77 28.27 -1.19
CA GLY A 6 6.22 28.78 0.11
C GLY A 6 5.90 27.86 1.30
N LEU A 7 6.01 28.42 2.50
CA LEU A 7 5.68 27.69 3.73
C LEU A 7 4.18 27.81 4.04
N PRO A 8 3.59 26.79 4.73
CA PRO A 8 2.23 26.88 5.23
C PRO A 8 2.02 28.11 6.10
N ILE A 9 0.88 28.80 5.91
CA ILE A 9 0.52 29.98 6.71
C ILE A 9 -0.38 29.48 7.84
N VAL A 10 0.06 29.67 9.08
CA VAL A 10 -0.70 29.31 10.28
C VAL A 10 -1.42 30.57 10.80
N SER A 11 -2.71 30.46 11.13
CA SER A 11 -3.48 31.55 11.73
C SER A 11 -2.95 31.94 13.13
N ALA A 12 -3.23 33.17 13.57
CA ALA A 12 -2.72 33.69 14.84
C ALA A 12 -3.20 32.86 16.05
N ASP A 13 -4.41 32.29 15.98
CA ASP A 13 -5.00 31.40 16.99
C ASP A 13 -4.53 29.93 16.87
N ASN A 14 -3.72 29.59 15.86
CA ASN A 14 -3.24 28.25 15.53
C ASN A 14 -4.38 27.24 15.23
N GLN A 15 -5.55 27.68 14.80
CA GLN A 15 -6.69 26.82 14.50
C GLN A 15 -6.80 26.50 13.02
N SER A 16 -6.12 27.23 12.15
CA SER A 16 -6.15 26.99 10.71
C SER A 16 -4.75 27.04 10.07
N VAL A 17 -4.60 26.28 8.99
CA VAL A 17 -3.40 26.25 8.15
C VAL A 17 -3.82 26.47 6.72
N THR A 18 -3.21 27.45 6.05
CA THR A 18 -3.43 27.72 4.62
C THR A 18 -2.24 27.23 3.81
N LEU A 19 -2.49 26.35 2.86
CA LEU A 19 -1.54 25.97 1.81
C LEU A 19 -1.86 26.76 0.53
N LYS A 20 -0.83 27.24 -0.15
CA LYS A 20 -0.96 27.88 -1.47
C LYS A 20 -0.39 26.97 -2.53
N PHE A 21 -1.09 26.84 -3.64
CA PHE A 21 -0.66 26.08 -4.80
C PHE A 21 -0.51 27.03 -5.99
N ASP A 22 0.45 26.76 -6.88
CA ASP A 22 0.68 27.53 -8.11
C ASP A 22 -0.23 27.08 -9.28
N ALA A 23 -0.89 25.94 -9.13
CA ALA A 23 -1.87 25.40 -10.09
C ALA A 23 -3.03 24.71 -9.38
N PRO A 24 -4.22 24.55 -10.02
CA PRO A 24 -5.28 23.72 -9.47
C PRO A 24 -4.85 22.27 -9.34
N ILE A 25 -5.04 21.70 -8.15
CA ILE A 25 -4.75 20.29 -7.85
C ILE A 25 -6.07 19.57 -7.64
N PRO A 26 -6.43 18.58 -8.49
CA PRO A 26 -7.74 17.91 -8.43
C PRO A 26 -8.04 17.21 -7.09
N ASN A 27 -7.01 16.75 -6.40
CA ASN A 27 -7.10 16.05 -5.12
C ASN A 27 -6.52 16.86 -3.95
N TRP A 28 -6.69 18.19 -3.98
CA TRP A 28 -6.16 19.11 -2.99
C TRP A 28 -6.61 18.78 -1.56
N ASP A 29 -7.78 18.22 -1.38
CA ASP A 29 -8.37 17.79 -0.11
C ASP A 29 -7.64 16.60 0.52
N LEU A 30 -6.87 15.84 -0.25
CA LEU A 30 -6.00 14.76 0.24
C LEU A 30 -4.62 15.27 0.67
N TYR A 31 -4.28 16.53 0.38
CA TYR A 31 -3.05 17.20 0.81
C TYR A 31 -3.13 17.71 2.25
N GLY A 32 -3.61 16.87 3.17
CA GLY A 32 -3.54 17.17 4.58
C GLY A 32 -2.08 17.06 5.09
N PRO A 33 -1.53 18.06 5.82
CA PRO A 33 -0.25 17.90 6.48
C PRO A 33 -0.38 16.73 7.47
N GLY A 34 0.42 15.69 7.29
CA GLY A 34 0.54 14.63 8.27
C GLY A 34 0.91 15.23 9.63
N VAL A 35 0.12 14.92 10.65
CA VAL A 35 0.41 15.42 12.02
C VAL A 35 1.54 14.59 12.60
N PHE A 36 2.66 15.24 12.87
CA PHE A 36 3.84 14.61 13.47
C PHE A 36 4.23 15.33 14.76
N PRO A 37 4.56 14.60 15.85
CA PRO A 37 4.95 15.20 17.13
C PRO A 37 6.38 15.75 17.10
N VAL A 38 6.64 16.85 16.38
CA VAL A 38 7.98 17.44 16.21
C VAL A 38 8.70 17.74 17.52
N HIS A 39 7.97 17.96 18.62
CA HIS A 39 8.56 18.18 19.94
C HIS A 39 9.30 16.93 20.44
N THR A 40 8.82 15.74 20.13
CA THR A 40 9.49 14.49 20.51
C THR A 40 10.71 14.24 19.65
N LEU A 41 10.66 14.60 18.36
CA LEU A 41 11.82 14.57 17.48
C LEU A 41 12.95 15.45 18.01
N VAL A 42 12.63 16.68 18.45
CA VAL A 42 13.60 17.59 19.07
C VAL A 42 14.12 17.04 20.40
N ALA A 43 13.24 16.44 21.22
CA ALA A 43 13.63 15.79 22.47
C ALA A 43 14.65 14.68 22.25
N LEU A 44 14.36 13.77 21.34
CA LEU A 44 15.25 12.66 20.97
C LEU A 44 16.58 13.16 20.41
N ALA A 45 16.55 14.17 19.53
CA ALA A 45 17.75 14.77 18.98
C ALA A 45 18.63 15.43 20.05
N ASN A 46 18.06 15.85 21.16
CA ASN A 46 18.78 16.40 22.33
C ASN A 46 19.04 15.35 23.44
N GLY A 47 18.88 14.06 23.14
CA GLY A 47 19.18 12.98 24.08
C GLY A 47 18.24 12.85 25.26
N LYS A 48 17.02 13.41 25.18
CA LYS A 48 16.02 13.28 26.25
C LYS A 48 15.46 11.87 26.29
N THR A 49 15.38 11.30 27.48
CA THR A 49 14.89 9.94 27.75
C THR A 49 13.53 9.92 28.44
N SER A 50 12.97 11.08 28.78
CA SER A 50 11.65 11.25 29.39
C SER A 50 10.78 12.16 28.54
N LEU A 51 9.46 12.07 28.71
CA LEU A 51 8.53 12.98 28.08
C LEU A 51 8.78 14.42 28.51
N LEU A 52 8.61 15.36 27.58
CA LEU A 52 8.75 16.77 27.86
C LEU A 52 7.55 17.29 28.67
N SER A 53 7.80 18.27 29.54
CA SER A 53 6.74 19.11 30.09
C SER A 53 6.02 19.89 28.98
N ALA A 54 4.82 20.42 29.26
CA ALA A 54 4.09 21.25 28.29
C ALA A 54 4.91 22.49 27.85
N ALA A 55 5.64 23.11 28.77
CA ALA A 55 6.51 24.26 28.49
C ALA A 55 7.69 23.85 27.59
N ASP A 56 8.37 22.74 27.90
CA ASP A 56 9.49 22.25 27.10
C ASP A 56 9.02 21.77 25.72
N ALA A 57 7.86 21.14 25.62
CA ALA A 57 7.27 20.75 24.33
C ALA A 57 6.96 21.98 23.44
N LYS A 58 6.46 23.07 24.05
CA LYS A 58 6.25 24.35 23.34
C LYS A 58 7.58 24.94 22.86
N ALA A 59 8.61 24.94 23.70
CA ALA A 59 9.94 25.41 23.34
C ALA A 59 10.57 24.55 22.22
N ALA A 60 10.42 23.23 22.28
CA ALA A 60 10.89 22.32 21.25
C ALA A 60 10.21 22.54 19.89
N LYS A 61 8.89 22.76 19.87
CA LYS A 61 8.14 23.14 18.65
C LYS A 61 8.66 24.47 18.07
N ALA A 62 8.91 25.46 18.92
CA ALA A 62 9.45 26.75 18.48
C ALA A 62 10.86 26.60 17.88
N ALA A 63 11.73 25.77 18.49
CA ALA A 63 13.07 25.49 18.00
C ALA A 63 13.02 24.79 16.62
N PHE A 64 12.14 23.80 16.44
CA PHE A 64 11.92 23.14 15.15
C PHE A 64 11.47 24.15 14.09
N THR A 65 10.45 24.95 14.39
CA THR A 65 9.92 25.96 13.49
C THR A 65 10.98 26.99 13.10
N LYS A 66 11.82 27.42 14.05
CA LYS A 66 12.94 28.33 13.78
C LYS A 66 13.92 27.68 12.79
N ALA A 67 14.35 26.45 13.04
CA ALA A 67 15.30 25.75 12.16
C ALA A 67 14.77 25.62 10.73
N VAL A 68 13.47 25.31 10.56
CA VAL A 68 12.82 25.24 9.24
C VAL A 68 12.80 26.62 8.57
N LYS A 69 12.35 27.67 9.26
CA LYS A 69 12.23 29.03 8.71
C LYS A 69 13.57 29.64 8.33
N SER A 70 14.63 29.35 9.08
CA SER A 70 15.99 29.85 8.81
C SER A 70 16.80 28.94 7.89
N TYR A 71 16.24 27.82 7.41
CA TYR A 71 16.98 26.83 6.64
C TYR A 71 18.26 26.34 7.32
N ASP A 72 18.25 26.19 8.67
CA ASP A 72 19.41 25.73 9.44
C ASP A 72 19.71 24.26 9.10
N GLY A 73 20.55 24.07 8.08
CA GLY A 73 20.88 22.76 7.53
C GLY A 73 21.55 21.83 8.54
N ALA A 74 22.33 22.34 9.49
CA ALA A 74 22.99 21.54 10.51
C ALA A 74 21.96 20.94 11.50
N THR A 75 21.08 21.79 12.02
CA THR A 75 20.00 21.37 12.93
C THR A 75 19.00 20.46 12.21
N LEU A 76 18.61 20.76 10.98
CA LEU A 76 17.68 19.93 10.20
C LEU A 76 18.27 18.55 9.89
N LYS A 77 19.56 18.45 9.57
CA LYS A 77 20.25 17.15 9.40
C LYS A 77 20.24 16.33 10.70
N LYS A 78 20.42 16.95 11.86
CA LYS A 78 20.33 16.29 13.16
C LYS A 78 18.91 15.71 13.38
N TYR A 79 17.87 16.48 13.06
CA TYR A 79 16.49 16.01 13.17
C TYR A 79 16.17 14.89 12.16
N ALA A 80 16.62 15.04 10.92
CA ALA A 80 16.46 14.02 9.89
C ALA A 80 17.14 12.69 10.27
N LYS A 81 18.34 12.75 10.88
CA LYS A 81 19.01 11.54 11.38
C LYS A 81 18.16 10.81 12.43
N VAL A 82 17.61 11.54 13.40
CA VAL A 82 16.73 10.95 14.42
C VAL A 82 15.47 10.37 13.79
N TRP A 83 14.86 11.07 12.82
CA TRP A 83 13.70 10.56 12.09
C TRP A 83 13.98 9.23 11.41
N ASN A 84 15.09 9.14 10.70
CA ASN A 84 15.44 7.95 9.94
C ASN A 84 15.86 6.76 10.81
N ASP A 85 16.53 7.03 11.93
CA ASP A 85 17.16 5.98 12.73
C ASP A 85 16.33 5.55 13.94
N ALA A 86 15.77 6.54 14.69
CA ALA A 86 15.20 6.26 16.00
C ALA A 86 13.78 5.66 15.94
N TYR A 87 13.01 5.96 14.89
CA TYR A 87 11.64 5.43 14.72
C TYR A 87 11.59 4.07 14.04
N ASN A 88 12.71 3.55 13.56
CA ASN A 88 12.79 2.19 13.00
C ASN A 88 13.03 1.18 14.13
N ILE A 89 11.98 0.95 14.93
CA ILE A 89 12.03 0.05 16.10
C ILE A 89 11.11 -1.15 15.88
N THR A 90 11.60 -2.34 16.17
CA THR A 90 10.86 -3.61 16.06
C THR A 90 10.48 -4.20 17.41
N LYS A 91 11.08 -3.68 18.49
CA LYS A 91 10.79 -4.07 19.86
C LYS A 91 10.41 -2.87 20.71
N ILE A 92 9.33 -2.98 21.45
CA ILE A 92 8.85 -1.96 22.39
C ILE A 92 8.57 -2.62 23.74
N ASP A 93 9.30 -2.17 24.76
CA ASP A 93 9.16 -2.62 26.15
C ASP A 93 9.35 -1.44 27.12
N SER A 94 9.46 -1.73 28.42
CA SER A 94 9.62 -0.72 29.48
C SER A 94 10.90 0.12 29.36
N SER A 95 11.90 -0.30 28.58
CA SER A 95 13.14 0.44 28.34
C SER A 95 13.05 1.39 27.15
N THR A 96 11.99 1.30 26.36
CA THR A 96 11.79 2.12 25.15
C THR A 96 11.58 3.58 25.52
N ASN A 97 12.32 4.48 24.85
CA ASN A 97 12.19 5.91 25.08
C ASN A 97 10.74 6.37 24.78
N PRO A 98 10.01 6.93 25.77
CA PRO A 98 8.60 7.26 25.60
C PRO A 98 8.34 8.34 24.54
N ASN A 99 9.34 9.14 24.16
CA ASN A 99 9.22 10.12 23.08
C ASN A 99 8.99 9.46 21.70
N LEU A 100 9.32 8.18 21.53
CA LEU A 100 9.04 7.41 20.31
C LEU A 100 7.58 6.96 20.20
N LEU A 101 6.85 6.95 21.32
CA LEU A 101 5.52 6.36 21.43
C LEU A 101 4.40 7.41 21.54
N VAL A 102 4.73 8.69 21.37
CA VAL A 102 3.74 9.76 21.44
C VAL A 102 2.84 9.75 20.22
N GLY A 103 1.55 9.68 20.43
CA GLY A 103 0.52 9.75 19.39
C GLY A 103 -0.71 10.55 19.83
N ASN A 104 -1.51 10.97 18.88
CA ASN A 104 -2.79 11.66 19.11
C ASN A 104 -4.01 10.80 18.79
N GLY A 105 -3.80 9.53 18.44
CA GLY A 105 -4.86 8.56 18.16
C GLY A 105 -5.59 8.09 19.42
N GLY A 106 -6.72 7.39 19.23
CA GLY A 106 -7.50 6.80 20.30
C GLY A 106 -6.77 5.71 21.08
N PHE A 107 -5.78 5.08 20.46
CA PHE A 107 -4.92 4.09 21.08
C PHE A 107 -3.45 4.48 20.92
N LEU A 108 -2.63 4.10 21.88
CA LEU A 108 -1.17 4.26 21.89
C LEU A 108 -0.50 2.90 21.84
N VAL A 109 0.59 2.78 21.10
CA VAL A 109 1.44 1.58 21.13
C VAL A 109 2.13 1.49 22.47
N THR A 110 1.98 0.36 23.16
CA THR A 110 2.56 0.10 24.49
C THR A 110 3.51 -1.08 24.52
N GLY A 111 3.54 -1.88 23.44
CA GLY A 111 4.45 -3.01 23.31
C GLY A 111 4.58 -3.45 21.86
N ALA A 112 5.74 -3.97 21.51
CA ALA A 112 5.96 -4.69 20.25
C ALA A 112 6.98 -5.81 20.47
N VAL A 113 6.71 -6.94 19.85
CA VAL A 113 7.64 -8.08 19.77
C VAL A 113 7.92 -8.34 18.30
N ASP A 114 9.18 -8.31 17.95
CA ASP A 114 9.64 -8.42 16.56
C ASP A 114 9.02 -9.63 15.85
N ASN A 115 8.45 -9.40 14.67
CA ASN A 115 7.78 -10.39 13.83
C ASN A 115 6.63 -11.18 14.52
N GLN A 116 6.15 -10.76 15.69
CA GLN A 116 5.12 -11.48 16.43
C GLN A 116 3.87 -10.63 16.69
N SER A 117 4.04 -9.45 17.31
CA SER A 117 2.86 -8.66 17.71
C SER A 117 3.15 -7.20 17.97
N VAL A 118 2.08 -6.39 17.88
CA VAL A 118 2.04 -5.01 18.40
C VAL A 118 0.86 -4.88 19.34
N THR A 119 1.11 -4.34 20.53
CA THR A 119 0.09 -4.13 21.59
C THR A 119 -0.23 -2.64 21.72
N LEU A 120 -1.52 -2.33 21.74
CA LEU A 120 -2.03 -0.98 21.91
C LEU A 120 -2.97 -0.91 23.12
N LYS A 121 -2.97 0.25 23.79
CA LYS A 121 -3.92 0.58 24.86
C LYS A 121 -4.61 1.91 24.60
N PRO A 122 -5.82 2.14 25.14
CA PRO A 122 -6.52 3.41 25.01
C PRO A 122 -5.66 4.60 25.44
N ASN A 123 -5.73 5.67 24.67
CA ASN A 123 -5.08 6.92 24.99
C ASN A 123 -5.97 7.74 25.94
N PRO A 124 -5.60 7.92 27.22
CA PRO A 124 -6.44 8.64 28.18
C PRO A 124 -6.56 10.15 27.86
N LYS A 125 -5.72 10.67 26.97
CA LYS A 125 -5.74 12.08 26.54
C LYS A 125 -6.44 12.27 25.18
N TYR A 126 -7.04 11.22 24.63
CA TYR A 126 -7.71 11.31 23.33
C TYR A 126 -8.96 12.19 23.40
N ASN A 127 -8.99 13.23 22.56
CA ASN A 127 -10.09 14.19 22.49
C ASN A 127 -10.38 14.69 21.07
N SER A 128 -9.79 14.08 20.05
CA SER A 128 -9.89 14.50 18.65
C SER A 128 -10.91 13.72 17.82
N GLY A 129 -11.75 12.91 18.45
CA GLY A 129 -12.78 12.12 17.80
C GLY A 129 -13.77 11.49 18.78
N PRO A 130 -14.57 10.51 18.35
CA PRO A 130 -15.54 9.84 19.18
C PRO A 130 -14.91 9.26 20.45
N LYS A 131 -15.62 9.35 21.56
CA LYS A 131 -15.15 8.73 22.82
C LYS A 131 -15.03 7.22 22.65
N LEU A 132 -13.94 6.66 23.15
CA LEU A 132 -13.74 5.22 23.22
C LEU A 132 -14.59 4.66 24.36
N SER A 133 -15.80 4.20 24.05
CA SER A 133 -16.78 3.72 25.04
C SER A 133 -17.02 2.21 25.03
N GLY A 134 -16.28 1.47 24.20
CA GLY A 134 -16.61 0.09 23.85
C GLY A 134 -16.06 -1.00 24.77
N GLY A 135 -15.45 -0.69 25.91
CA GLY A 135 -14.91 -1.71 26.83
C GLY A 135 -13.66 -2.44 26.33
N ILE A 136 -13.06 -1.99 25.22
CA ILE A 136 -11.78 -2.54 24.72
C ILE A 136 -10.66 -1.78 25.41
N ASP A 137 -9.92 -2.46 26.27
CA ASP A 137 -8.78 -1.93 27.01
C ASP A 137 -7.42 -2.35 26.46
N THR A 138 -7.39 -3.31 25.55
CA THR A 138 -6.17 -3.76 24.90
C THR A 138 -6.49 -4.27 23.49
N VAL A 139 -5.70 -3.84 22.50
CA VAL A 139 -5.72 -4.38 21.15
C VAL A 139 -4.36 -4.99 20.85
N VAL A 140 -4.33 -6.25 20.44
CA VAL A 140 -3.10 -6.95 20.04
C VAL A 140 -3.19 -7.32 18.57
N PHE A 141 -2.34 -6.74 17.75
CA PHE A 141 -2.11 -7.19 16.38
C PHE A 141 -1.11 -8.33 16.39
N ARG A 142 -1.55 -9.54 16.06
CA ARG A 142 -0.69 -10.72 15.90
C ARG A 142 -0.32 -10.89 14.43
N PHE A 143 0.95 -11.11 14.15
CA PHE A 143 1.43 -11.37 12.78
C PHE A 143 1.42 -12.87 12.52
N ILE A 144 0.47 -13.32 11.72
CA ILE A 144 0.33 -14.72 11.29
C ILE A 144 0.44 -14.72 9.76
N SER A 145 1.56 -15.18 9.23
CA SER A 145 1.86 -15.11 7.79
C SER A 145 1.06 -16.11 6.95
N ASP A 146 0.64 -17.24 7.53
CA ASP A 146 -0.13 -18.27 6.85
C ASP A 146 -1.63 -18.11 7.11
N GLY A 147 -2.44 -18.03 6.05
CA GLY A 147 -3.88 -17.81 6.15
C GLY A 147 -4.63 -18.99 6.77
N THR A 148 -4.14 -20.22 6.60
CA THR A 148 -4.74 -21.41 7.23
C THR A 148 -4.49 -21.39 8.73
N ALA A 149 -3.26 -21.06 9.15
CA ALA A 149 -2.92 -20.90 10.56
C ALA A 149 -3.73 -19.75 11.21
N ALA A 150 -3.94 -18.64 10.52
CA ALA A 150 -4.78 -17.55 11.02
C ALA A 150 -6.25 -17.96 11.17
N THR A 151 -6.79 -18.71 10.20
CA THR A 151 -8.15 -19.26 10.26
C THR A 151 -8.30 -20.24 11.44
N GLN A 152 -7.28 -21.06 11.68
CA GLN A 152 -7.26 -21.99 12.83
C GLN A 152 -7.17 -21.24 14.17
N ALA A 153 -6.34 -20.18 14.25
CA ALA A 153 -6.23 -19.35 15.44
C ALA A 153 -7.58 -18.68 15.80
N LEU A 154 -8.35 -18.22 14.79
CA LEU A 154 -9.71 -17.72 14.99
C LEU A 154 -10.65 -18.83 15.51
N SER A 155 -10.59 -20.02 14.92
CA SER A 155 -11.39 -21.17 15.35
C SER A 155 -11.11 -21.58 16.81
N ASN A 156 -9.84 -21.45 17.23
CA ASN A 156 -9.41 -21.79 18.61
C ASN A 156 -9.71 -20.66 19.62
N GLY A 157 -10.19 -19.50 19.18
CA GLY A 157 -10.39 -18.34 20.06
C GLY A 157 -9.07 -17.65 20.48
N GLU A 158 -7.97 -17.89 19.75
CA GLU A 158 -6.69 -17.23 20.03
C GLU A 158 -6.63 -15.81 19.47
N ILE A 159 -7.51 -15.49 18.52
CA ILE A 159 -7.74 -14.16 17.97
C ILE A 159 -9.26 -13.93 17.83
N ASP A 160 -9.68 -12.69 17.93
CA ASP A 160 -11.10 -12.27 17.87
C ASP A 160 -11.50 -11.80 16.47
N LEU A 161 -10.53 -11.37 15.69
CA LEU A 161 -10.73 -10.84 14.33
C LEU A 161 -9.60 -11.29 13.41
N TYR A 162 -9.96 -11.74 12.22
CA TYR A 162 -9.01 -12.04 11.15
C TYR A 162 -9.35 -11.24 9.89
N GLN A 163 -8.38 -10.51 9.37
CA GLN A 163 -8.46 -9.86 8.08
C GLN A 163 -7.25 -10.29 7.24
N GLY A 164 -7.46 -11.26 6.38
CA GLY A 164 -6.42 -11.78 5.48
C GLY A 164 -6.80 -11.70 4.02
N GLN A 165 -5.91 -12.17 3.16
CA GLN A 165 -6.22 -12.30 1.74
C GLN A 165 -7.19 -13.47 1.55
N ALA A 166 -8.39 -13.18 1.06
CA ALA A 166 -9.43 -14.17 0.90
C ALA A 166 -9.09 -15.19 -0.21
N THR A 167 -9.21 -16.47 0.12
CA THR A 167 -9.22 -17.61 -0.81
C THR A 167 -10.55 -18.34 -0.71
N ALA A 168 -10.93 -19.10 -1.72
CA ALA A 168 -12.18 -19.87 -1.70
C ALA A 168 -12.24 -20.81 -0.49
N ASP A 169 -11.14 -21.50 -0.21
CA ASP A 169 -11.04 -22.45 0.90
C ASP A 169 -11.16 -21.77 2.27
N ALA A 170 -10.46 -20.63 2.47
CA ALA A 170 -10.56 -19.86 3.70
C ALA A 170 -12.00 -19.36 3.93
N VAL A 171 -12.66 -18.86 2.89
CA VAL A 171 -14.06 -18.41 2.96
C VAL A 171 -14.99 -19.58 3.29
N ALA A 172 -14.79 -20.75 2.70
CA ALA A 172 -15.59 -21.95 3.00
C ALA A 172 -15.42 -22.38 4.47
N GLN A 173 -14.19 -22.41 4.98
CA GLN A 173 -13.89 -22.73 6.38
C GLN A 173 -14.53 -21.72 7.34
N LEU A 174 -14.37 -20.41 7.09
CA LEU A 174 -14.96 -19.37 7.92
C LEU A 174 -16.49 -19.44 7.96
N LYS A 175 -17.14 -19.72 6.83
CA LYS A 175 -18.60 -19.91 6.77
C LYS A 175 -19.09 -21.11 7.57
N ALA A 176 -18.28 -22.14 7.72
CA ALA A 176 -18.61 -23.34 8.49
C ALA A 176 -18.41 -23.16 10.01
N MET A 177 -17.71 -22.12 10.46
CA MET A 177 -17.44 -21.88 11.88
C MET A 177 -18.68 -21.37 12.61
N LYS A 178 -18.95 -21.94 13.78
CA LYS A 178 -19.99 -21.43 14.68
C LYS A 178 -19.48 -20.22 15.45
N GLY A 179 -20.32 -19.20 15.61
CA GLY A 179 -19.99 -18.01 16.38
C GLY A 179 -19.10 -17.00 15.67
N VAL A 180 -18.73 -17.26 14.41
CA VAL A 180 -17.96 -16.34 13.56
C VAL A 180 -18.87 -15.66 12.54
N SER A 181 -18.76 -14.34 12.44
CA SER A 181 -19.43 -13.57 11.39
C SER A 181 -18.45 -13.23 10.28
N LEU A 182 -18.81 -13.50 9.04
CA LEU A 182 -18.02 -13.15 7.88
C LEU A 182 -18.59 -11.88 7.22
N ALA A 183 -17.83 -10.78 7.27
CA ALA A 183 -18.11 -9.58 6.49
C ALA A 183 -17.36 -9.68 5.16
N ASN A 184 -18.08 -9.59 4.05
CA ASN A 184 -17.50 -9.54 2.71
C ASN A 184 -18.00 -8.30 1.99
N GLY A 185 -17.10 -7.60 1.31
CA GLY A 185 -17.42 -6.37 0.60
C GLY A 185 -16.38 -6.03 -0.46
N THR A 186 -16.77 -5.17 -1.39
CA THR A 186 -15.84 -4.55 -2.33
C THR A 186 -15.16 -3.36 -1.69
N SER A 187 -13.86 -3.25 -1.87
CA SER A 187 -13.07 -2.07 -1.49
C SER A 187 -12.56 -1.33 -2.72
N ALA A 188 -11.97 -0.16 -2.53
CA ALA A 188 -11.27 0.55 -3.60
C ALA A 188 -9.89 -0.05 -3.94
N CYS A 189 -9.56 -1.21 -3.35
CA CYS A 189 -8.34 -1.94 -3.66
C CYS A 189 -8.55 -2.81 -4.91
N TYR A 190 -7.52 -2.90 -5.74
CA TYR A 190 -7.50 -3.74 -6.93
C TYR A 190 -6.17 -4.50 -7.01
N GLU A 191 -6.22 -5.65 -7.65
CA GLU A 191 -5.01 -6.40 -7.98
C GLU A 191 -4.51 -5.98 -9.35
N HIS A 192 -3.22 -5.82 -9.46
CA HIS A 192 -2.58 -5.39 -10.72
C HIS A 192 -1.21 -6.05 -10.88
N ILE A 193 -0.68 -5.95 -12.07
CA ILE A 193 0.69 -6.30 -12.38
C ILE A 193 1.44 -5.05 -12.82
N ASP A 194 2.61 -4.83 -12.24
CA ASP A 194 3.50 -3.75 -12.62
C ASP A 194 4.54 -4.26 -13.62
N LEU A 195 4.63 -3.59 -14.76
CA LEU A 195 5.65 -3.87 -15.75
C LEU A 195 6.86 -2.97 -15.51
N ARG A 196 8.01 -3.56 -15.18
CA ARG A 196 9.24 -2.80 -15.02
C ARG A 196 9.70 -2.22 -16.37
N THR A 197 9.73 -0.89 -16.45
CA THR A 197 10.08 -0.18 -17.70
C THR A 197 11.38 0.61 -17.61
N ALA A 198 11.87 0.85 -16.40
CA ALA A 198 13.08 1.63 -16.13
C ALA A 198 13.81 1.08 -14.88
N ALA A 199 14.98 1.60 -14.63
CA ALA A 199 15.68 1.39 -13.37
C ALA A 199 14.89 2.00 -12.19
N VAL A 200 15.16 1.53 -10.97
CA VAL A 200 14.61 2.14 -9.77
C VAL A 200 15.10 3.58 -9.66
N GLN A 201 14.22 4.48 -9.29
CA GLN A 201 14.57 5.90 -9.10
C GLN A 201 15.76 6.04 -8.13
N GLY A 202 16.77 6.79 -8.54
CA GLY A 202 18.01 6.98 -7.77
C GLY A 202 19.08 5.90 -7.99
N SER A 203 18.77 4.80 -8.72
CA SER A 203 19.78 3.83 -9.15
C SER A 203 20.63 4.39 -10.29
N LYS A 204 21.91 4.01 -10.32
CA LYS A 204 22.80 4.26 -11.46
C LYS A 204 22.67 3.19 -12.56
N ASP A 205 21.91 2.12 -12.31
CA ASP A 205 21.74 1.02 -13.23
C ASP A 205 20.84 1.42 -14.40
N VAL A 206 21.13 0.89 -15.57
CA VAL A 206 20.27 1.01 -16.74
C VAL A 206 19.42 -0.26 -16.85
N TYR A 207 18.11 -0.12 -16.90
CA TYR A 207 17.22 -1.25 -17.13
C TYR A 207 17.20 -1.60 -18.64
N THR A 208 17.69 -2.79 -18.98
CA THR A 208 17.80 -3.32 -20.35
C THR A 208 16.83 -4.48 -20.62
N GLY A 209 15.87 -4.72 -19.72
CA GLY A 209 14.88 -5.80 -19.89
C GLY A 209 13.95 -5.57 -21.07
N VAL A 210 13.23 -6.63 -21.45
CA VAL A 210 12.35 -6.66 -22.64
C VAL A 210 11.26 -5.58 -22.67
N PHE A 211 10.90 -5.03 -21.51
CA PHE A 211 9.89 -3.98 -21.37
C PHE A 211 10.48 -2.56 -21.24
N ALA A 212 11.77 -2.38 -21.48
CA ALA A 212 12.44 -1.09 -21.31
C ALA A 212 11.73 0.04 -22.08
N ALA A 213 11.48 1.16 -21.41
CA ALA A 213 10.86 2.33 -22.03
C ALA A 213 11.73 2.96 -23.12
N SER A 214 13.04 2.81 -23.03
CA SER A 214 14.03 3.29 -24.01
C SER A 214 14.09 2.46 -25.30
N SER A 215 13.45 1.28 -25.33
CA SER A 215 13.45 0.36 -26.49
C SER A 215 12.16 0.51 -27.29
N ALA A 216 12.27 0.64 -28.62
CA ALA A 216 11.11 0.63 -29.51
C ALA A 216 10.32 -0.69 -29.39
N ALA A 217 11.00 -1.82 -29.22
CA ALA A 217 10.38 -3.12 -28.97
C ALA A 217 9.65 -3.16 -27.62
N GLY A 218 10.16 -2.45 -26.61
CA GLY A 218 9.61 -2.51 -25.24
C GLY A 218 8.14 -2.10 -25.16
N ALA A 219 7.72 -1.08 -25.90
CA ALA A 219 6.32 -0.65 -25.93
C ALA A 219 5.41 -1.73 -26.55
N ASP A 220 5.81 -2.31 -27.65
CA ASP A 220 5.07 -3.37 -28.34
C ASP A 220 5.05 -4.66 -27.50
N LEU A 221 6.14 -5.03 -26.84
CA LEU A 221 6.20 -6.22 -25.98
C LEU A 221 5.35 -6.06 -24.73
N ARG A 222 5.28 -4.86 -24.11
CA ARG A 222 4.32 -4.58 -23.04
C ARG A 222 2.87 -4.74 -23.51
N LYS A 223 2.57 -4.22 -24.71
CA LYS A 223 1.24 -4.37 -25.31
C LYS A 223 0.88 -5.83 -25.55
N ALA A 224 1.82 -6.62 -26.08
CA ALA A 224 1.65 -8.06 -26.29
C ALA A 224 1.42 -8.80 -24.98
N PHE A 225 2.22 -8.52 -23.94
CA PHE A 225 2.06 -9.08 -22.62
C PHE A 225 0.66 -8.81 -22.06
N LEU A 226 0.18 -7.57 -22.09
CA LEU A 226 -1.13 -7.20 -21.57
C LEU A 226 -2.30 -7.82 -22.35
N LEU A 227 -2.15 -8.05 -23.68
CA LEU A 227 -3.14 -8.77 -24.48
C LEU A 227 -3.22 -10.25 -24.13
N ALA A 228 -2.09 -10.88 -23.84
CA ALA A 228 -2.02 -12.31 -23.50
C ALA A 228 -2.34 -12.58 -22.02
N TYR A 229 -2.30 -11.57 -21.16
CA TYR A 229 -2.54 -11.72 -19.72
C TYR A 229 -4.00 -12.16 -19.45
N PRO A 230 -4.24 -13.30 -18.73
CA PRO A 230 -5.54 -13.95 -18.66
C PRO A 230 -6.46 -13.37 -17.57
N ARG A 231 -6.78 -12.06 -17.61
CA ARG A 231 -7.51 -11.35 -16.57
C ARG A 231 -8.88 -11.94 -16.26
N GLU A 232 -9.63 -12.30 -17.28
CA GLU A 232 -10.97 -12.88 -17.15
C GLU A 232 -10.92 -14.26 -16.49
N GLU A 233 -9.92 -15.07 -16.82
CA GLU A 233 -9.73 -16.40 -16.23
C GLU A 233 -9.33 -16.30 -14.74
N ILE A 234 -8.44 -15.35 -14.39
CA ILE A 234 -8.09 -15.06 -13.00
C ILE A 234 -9.34 -14.66 -12.20
N VAL A 235 -10.13 -13.73 -12.72
CA VAL A 235 -11.37 -13.30 -12.05
C VAL A 235 -12.32 -14.48 -11.91
N ALA A 236 -12.52 -15.28 -12.95
CA ALA A 236 -13.47 -16.41 -12.93
C ALA A 236 -13.06 -17.51 -11.95
N LYS A 237 -11.77 -17.89 -11.93
CA LYS A 237 -11.30 -19.04 -11.16
C LYS A 237 -10.85 -18.69 -9.73
N ILE A 238 -10.38 -17.47 -9.49
CA ILE A 238 -9.76 -17.10 -8.20
C ILE A 238 -10.62 -16.09 -7.44
N VAL A 239 -11.16 -15.06 -8.12
CA VAL A 239 -11.84 -13.98 -7.42
C VAL A 239 -13.33 -14.22 -7.25
N LYS A 240 -14.04 -14.72 -8.27
CA LYS A 240 -15.48 -15.00 -8.20
C LYS A 240 -15.87 -16.03 -7.14
N PRO A 241 -15.10 -17.08 -6.85
CA PRO A 241 -15.41 -17.97 -5.73
C PRO A 241 -15.46 -17.28 -4.37
N VAL A 242 -14.75 -16.16 -4.22
CA VAL A 242 -14.73 -15.33 -3.00
C VAL A 242 -15.79 -14.22 -3.07
N ASN A 243 -15.92 -13.57 -4.23
CA ASN A 243 -16.88 -12.51 -4.50
C ASN A 243 -17.51 -12.70 -5.87
N SER A 244 -18.72 -13.26 -5.91
CA SER A 244 -19.44 -13.60 -7.15
C SER A 244 -19.71 -12.42 -8.07
N SER A 245 -19.74 -11.18 -7.53
CA SER A 245 -19.95 -9.95 -8.30
C SER A 245 -18.66 -9.37 -8.91
N ALA A 246 -17.50 -10.00 -8.67
CA ALA A 246 -16.23 -9.52 -9.17
C ALA A 246 -16.20 -9.46 -10.70
N VAL A 247 -15.66 -8.37 -11.22
CA VAL A 247 -15.41 -8.12 -12.64
C VAL A 247 -13.96 -7.68 -12.83
N VAL A 248 -13.46 -7.77 -14.07
CA VAL A 248 -12.15 -7.21 -14.42
C VAL A 248 -12.23 -5.69 -14.36
N PRO A 249 -11.47 -5.00 -13.49
CA PRO A 249 -11.42 -3.54 -13.49
C PRO A 249 -10.68 -3.04 -14.73
N ASN A 250 -11.24 -2.01 -15.39
CA ASN A 250 -10.65 -1.35 -16.55
C ASN A 250 -10.25 0.09 -16.26
N SER A 251 -9.99 0.41 -15.01
CA SER A 251 -9.45 1.68 -14.54
C SER A 251 -8.68 1.44 -13.24
N THR A 252 -7.62 2.23 -13.02
CA THR A 252 -6.87 2.30 -11.76
C THR A 252 -7.26 3.51 -10.93
N PHE A 253 -8.03 4.44 -11.49
CA PHE A 253 -8.46 5.68 -10.81
C PHE A 253 -9.85 5.56 -10.20
N VAL A 254 -10.71 4.77 -10.82
CA VAL A 254 -12.11 4.57 -10.38
C VAL A 254 -12.41 3.09 -10.47
N MET A 255 -12.97 2.52 -9.40
CA MET A 255 -13.31 1.11 -9.33
C MET A 255 -14.75 0.82 -9.78
N PRO A 256 -15.04 -0.41 -10.25
CA PRO A 256 -16.40 -0.85 -10.53
C PRO A 256 -17.35 -0.53 -9.37
N GLY A 257 -18.50 0.08 -9.68
CA GLY A 257 -19.47 0.52 -8.69
C GLY A 257 -19.29 1.95 -8.15
N GLN A 258 -18.19 2.61 -8.44
CA GLN A 258 -18.01 4.04 -8.16
C GLN A 258 -18.59 4.91 -9.28
N SER A 259 -18.95 6.16 -8.95
CA SER A 259 -19.45 7.12 -9.93
C SER A 259 -18.41 7.34 -11.05
N ASN A 260 -18.90 7.53 -12.27
CA ASN A 260 -18.09 7.72 -13.49
C ASN A 260 -17.23 6.52 -13.94
N TYR A 261 -17.30 5.36 -13.28
CA TYR A 261 -16.51 4.19 -13.71
C TYR A 261 -16.78 3.81 -15.17
N ASP A 262 -18.04 3.73 -15.56
CA ASP A 262 -18.45 3.33 -16.92
C ASP A 262 -17.94 4.31 -17.98
N TYR A 263 -18.01 5.60 -17.70
CA TYR A 263 -17.47 6.61 -18.60
C TYR A 263 -15.95 6.50 -18.74
N ILE A 264 -15.24 6.43 -17.63
CA ILE A 264 -13.76 6.36 -17.61
C ILE A 264 -13.27 5.07 -18.25
N SER A 265 -13.84 3.92 -17.90
CA SER A 265 -13.41 2.63 -18.44
C SER A 265 -13.64 2.50 -19.95
N LYS A 266 -14.65 3.18 -20.51
CA LYS A 266 -14.91 3.22 -21.95
C LYS A 266 -13.97 4.18 -22.70
N ASN A 267 -13.45 5.22 -22.04
CA ASN A 267 -12.73 6.31 -22.70
C ASN A 267 -11.23 6.37 -22.38
N ASN A 268 -10.71 5.50 -21.52
CA ASN A 268 -9.28 5.48 -21.14
C ASN A 268 -8.38 4.57 -22.00
N GLY A 269 -8.92 3.99 -23.06
CA GLY A 269 -8.19 3.10 -23.98
C GLY A 269 -8.01 1.65 -23.48
N SER A 270 -8.45 1.30 -22.27
CA SER A 270 -8.35 -0.06 -21.73
C SER A 270 -9.14 -1.11 -22.52
N SER A 271 -10.18 -0.68 -23.22
CA SER A 271 -11.01 -1.52 -24.11
C SER A 271 -10.19 -2.26 -25.19
N PHE A 272 -9.06 -1.69 -25.61
CA PHE A 272 -8.15 -2.35 -26.53
C PHE A 272 -7.68 -3.72 -26.02
N PHE A 273 -7.50 -3.86 -24.72
CA PHE A 273 -7.00 -5.07 -24.05
C PHE A 273 -8.11 -6.05 -23.63
N SER A 274 -9.37 -5.73 -23.90
CA SER A 274 -10.54 -6.57 -23.55
C SER A 274 -11.42 -6.92 -24.74
N GLN A 275 -11.06 -6.47 -25.96
CA GLN A 275 -11.81 -6.79 -27.18
C GLN A 275 -11.61 -8.24 -27.61
N GLY A 276 -12.67 -8.91 -28.01
CA GLY A 276 -12.64 -10.28 -28.51
C GLY A 276 -12.40 -11.32 -27.40
N THR A 277 -12.16 -12.56 -27.85
CA THR A 277 -11.85 -13.66 -26.95
C THR A 277 -10.38 -13.63 -26.50
N GLN A 278 -10.03 -14.38 -25.46
CA GLN A 278 -8.64 -14.48 -24.99
C GLN A 278 -7.74 -15.07 -26.10
N GLU A 279 -8.24 -16.02 -26.86
CA GLU A 279 -7.52 -16.64 -27.99
C GLU A 279 -7.20 -15.60 -29.08
N GLN A 280 -8.16 -14.73 -29.41
CA GLN A 280 -7.94 -13.65 -30.39
C GLN A 280 -6.91 -12.65 -29.88
N ARG A 281 -6.97 -12.30 -28.59
CA ARG A 281 -5.97 -11.41 -27.97
C ARG A 281 -4.59 -12.04 -27.92
N THR A 282 -4.49 -13.33 -27.60
CA THR A 282 -3.23 -14.09 -27.60
C THR A 282 -2.65 -14.18 -29.00
N ALA A 283 -3.45 -14.46 -30.03
CA ALA A 283 -3.00 -14.46 -31.41
C ALA A 283 -2.47 -13.09 -31.86
N LYS A 284 -3.14 -12.01 -31.44
CA LYS A 284 -2.68 -10.63 -31.69
C LYS A 284 -1.36 -10.34 -30.95
N ALA A 285 -1.23 -10.79 -29.71
CA ALA A 285 0.00 -10.67 -28.93
C ALA A 285 1.17 -11.38 -29.65
N LEU A 286 0.97 -12.62 -30.07
CA LEU A 286 1.97 -13.39 -30.82
C LEU A 286 2.38 -12.67 -32.11
N SER A 287 1.44 -12.07 -32.85
CA SER A 287 1.76 -11.31 -34.08
C SER A 287 2.64 -10.09 -33.79
N ILE A 288 2.47 -9.45 -32.64
CA ILE A 288 3.32 -8.34 -32.20
C ILE A 288 4.72 -8.86 -31.82
N VAL A 289 4.80 -9.95 -31.05
CA VAL A 289 6.06 -10.56 -30.63
C VAL A 289 6.90 -10.98 -31.86
N LYS A 290 6.26 -11.57 -32.89
CA LYS A 290 6.93 -12.03 -34.11
C LYS A 290 7.61 -10.92 -34.90
N LYS A 291 7.28 -9.66 -34.70
CA LYS A 291 8.03 -8.54 -35.33
C LYS A 291 9.50 -8.48 -34.86
N TYR A 292 9.76 -8.91 -33.64
CA TYR A 292 11.06 -8.85 -32.97
C TYR A 292 11.69 -10.23 -32.80
N TYR A 293 10.84 -11.26 -32.73
CA TYR A 293 11.19 -12.66 -32.54
C TYR A 293 10.43 -13.52 -33.55
N PRO A 294 10.88 -13.58 -34.82
CA PRO A 294 10.14 -14.25 -35.92
C PRO A 294 9.79 -15.72 -35.64
N ASN A 295 10.66 -16.40 -34.89
CA ASN A 295 10.49 -17.83 -34.55
C ASN A 295 9.66 -18.08 -33.29
N ALA A 296 9.05 -17.05 -32.72
CA ALA A 296 8.20 -17.19 -31.52
C ALA A 296 6.98 -18.04 -31.83
N SER A 297 6.70 -19.01 -30.94
CA SER A 297 5.50 -19.85 -30.98
C SER A 297 5.24 -20.45 -29.60
N SER A 298 4.08 -21.08 -29.39
CA SER A 298 3.78 -21.78 -28.14
C SER A 298 4.76 -22.93 -27.82
N SER A 299 5.38 -23.54 -28.83
CA SER A 299 6.43 -24.54 -28.66
C SER A 299 7.84 -23.95 -28.55
N ASN A 300 8.01 -22.66 -28.80
CA ASN A 300 9.27 -21.94 -28.72
C ASN A 300 9.09 -20.55 -28.12
N PRO A 301 8.86 -20.47 -26.77
CA PRO A 301 8.75 -19.20 -26.06
C PRO A 301 10.15 -18.54 -25.97
N VAL A 302 10.31 -17.36 -26.57
CA VAL A 302 11.62 -16.71 -26.74
C VAL A 302 11.77 -15.40 -25.99
N VAL A 303 10.68 -14.85 -25.43
CA VAL A 303 10.73 -13.58 -24.70
C VAL A 303 10.95 -13.86 -23.22
N PRO A 304 12.12 -13.55 -22.63
CA PRO A 304 12.38 -13.82 -21.24
C PRO A 304 11.65 -12.80 -20.35
N VAL A 305 10.63 -13.24 -19.62
CA VAL A 305 9.91 -12.44 -18.65
C VAL A 305 10.03 -13.09 -17.28
N LYS A 306 10.46 -12.32 -16.27
CA LYS A 306 10.48 -12.74 -14.87
C LYS A 306 9.23 -12.21 -14.15
N LEU A 307 8.44 -13.12 -13.60
CA LEU A 307 7.31 -12.79 -12.73
C LEU A 307 7.77 -12.84 -11.27
N GLU A 308 7.63 -11.72 -10.55
CA GLU A 308 7.91 -11.64 -9.12
C GLU A 308 6.60 -11.52 -8.35
N LEU A 309 6.47 -12.28 -7.27
CA LEU A 309 5.30 -12.26 -6.39
C LEU A 309 5.75 -12.40 -4.93
N PRO A 310 4.97 -11.84 -3.98
CA PRO A 310 5.27 -12.00 -2.57
C PRO A 310 5.14 -13.47 -2.13
N SER A 311 6.02 -13.92 -1.25
CA SER A 311 6.01 -15.28 -0.70
C SER A 311 6.10 -15.21 0.84
N PRO A 312 5.36 -16.07 1.56
CA PRO A 312 4.36 -17.01 1.05
C PRO A 312 3.03 -16.30 0.72
N ASN A 313 2.44 -16.58 -0.44
CA ASN A 313 1.12 -16.07 -0.79
C ASN A 313 0.40 -17.06 -1.72
N VAL A 314 -0.50 -17.85 -1.17
CA VAL A 314 -1.22 -18.93 -1.88
C VAL A 314 -2.03 -18.39 -3.06
N ARG A 315 -2.69 -17.24 -2.90
CA ARG A 315 -3.50 -16.63 -3.95
C ARG A 315 -2.63 -16.17 -5.12
N ARG A 316 -1.50 -15.50 -4.85
CA ARG A 316 -0.57 -15.07 -5.91
C ARG A 316 0.09 -16.24 -6.62
N ALA A 317 0.37 -17.33 -5.91
CA ALA A 317 0.85 -18.56 -6.52
C ALA A 317 -0.19 -19.18 -7.47
N ALA A 318 -1.47 -19.19 -7.08
CA ALA A 318 -2.56 -19.65 -7.92
C ALA A 318 -2.76 -18.77 -9.18
N GLU A 319 -2.64 -17.45 -9.04
CA GLU A 319 -2.66 -16.52 -10.18
C GLU A 319 -1.49 -16.78 -11.14
N ALA A 320 -0.28 -16.93 -10.62
CA ALA A 320 0.90 -17.25 -11.42
C ALA A 320 0.75 -18.57 -12.19
N ALA A 321 0.10 -19.58 -11.59
CA ALA A 321 -0.19 -20.84 -12.25
C ALA A 321 -1.13 -20.70 -13.46
N LEU A 322 -1.94 -19.65 -13.54
CA LEU A 322 -2.76 -19.31 -14.71
C LEU A 322 -1.96 -18.43 -15.71
N VAL A 323 -1.20 -17.49 -15.19
CA VAL A 323 -0.47 -16.48 -16.01
C VAL A 323 0.66 -17.12 -16.80
N VAL A 324 1.50 -17.95 -16.17
CA VAL A 324 2.69 -18.51 -16.83
C VAL A 324 2.32 -19.34 -18.08
N PRO A 325 1.40 -20.31 -18.05
CA PRO A 325 1.03 -21.05 -19.24
C PRO A 325 0.26 -20.21 -20.27
N ALA A 326 -0.47 -19.18 -19.86
CA ALA A 326 -1.16 -18.27 -20.77
C ALA A 326 -0.18 -17.43 -21.59
N LEU A 327 0.91 -16.97 -20.97
CA LEU A 327 1.95 -16.18 -21.63
C LEU A 327 2.91 -17.03 -22.48
N ALA A 328 2.97 -18.35 -22.26
CA ALA A 328 3.78 -19.27 -23.05
C ALA A 328 3.13 -19.65 -24.40
N LYS A 329 1.86 -19.32 -24.63
CA LYS A 329 1.12 -19.56 -25.89
C LYS A 329 1.48 -18.54 -26.95
#